data_e0756af60c42141e418354e8088e53b7
#
_entry.id   e0756af60c42141e418354e8088e53b7
#
_cell.length_a   1.000
_cell.length_b   1.000
_cell.length_c   1.000
_cell.angle_alpha   90.00
_cell.angle_beta   90.00
_cell.angle_gamma   90.00
#
_symmetry.space_group_name_H-M   'P 1'
#
loop_
_entity.id
_entity.type
_entity.pdbx_description
1 polymer ?
#
loop_
_entity_poly.entity_id
_entity_poly.type
_entity_poly.pdbx_seq_one_letter_code
_entity_poly.pdbx_strand_id
1 'polypeptide(L)'
;IKEARVLKKNISVKKKSIPHIDQTRKMFIGGTQKRGDSGHSIGIFDNQREEIATVGRGNRKDIRNAVEAANKQMNWTMLSSHARAQIMFYIAENLSQRRDYFISLLSSTSLCQNPLQEFDTTLERLFTFASWADKFDGVVHQAPIRANTIALNEPVGVMGIICPDLAPLASFITLIAAALCQGNRLIVIPSENFPLPAVDMYQIFDTSDVPGAAINIVTGKHNELINTLSEHNSVDGIWNFGDSKYETNIDIASVSNLKQIWSINGNNVNWINYHASFNKLLLRKSSQVKNIWIPYGE
;
A
#
# COMPACT_ATOMS: atom_id res chain seq x y z
N ILE A 1 -3.22 -49.94 56.23
CA ILE A 1 -3.44 -49.20 54.95
C ILE A 1 -2.87 -47.83 55.20
N LYS A 2 -1.64 -47.55 54.63
CA LYS A 2 -0.94 -46.26 54.75
C LYS A 2 -1.27 -45.46 53.52
N GLU A 3 -1.92 -44.30 53.71
CA GLU A 3 -2.14 -43.33 52.66
C GLU A 3 -0.81 -42.69 52.21
N ALA A 4 -0.46 -42.85 50.97
CA ALA A 4 0.68 -42.16 50.36
C ALA A 4 0.24 -40.73 49.94
N ARG A 5 0.66 -39.72 50.71
CA ARG A 5 0.55 -38.31 50.33
C ARG A 5 1.49 -38.02 49.17
N VAL A 6 0.95 -37.84 47.98
CA VAL A 6 1.68 -37.34 46.82
C VAL A 6 1.87 -35.83 47.00
N LEU A 7 3.07 -35.41 47.36
CA LEU A 7 3.51 -34.01 47.32
C LEU A 7 3.63 -33.54 45.86
N LYS A 8 2.61 -32.83 45.38
CA LYS A 8 2.74 -32.04 44.13
C LYS A 8 3.71 -30.89 44.41
N LYS A 9 4.98 -31.03 44.03
CA LYS A 9 5.91 -29.91 43.89
C LYS A 9 5.45 -29.04 42.76
N ASN A 10 4.87 -27.87 43.05
CA ASN A 10 4.68 -26.81 42.08
C ASN A 10 6.06 -26.27 41.65
N ILE A 11 6.60 -26.79 40.57
CA ILE A 11 7.77 -26.22 39.92
C ILE A 11 7.24 -25.02 39.11
N SER A 12 7.31 -23.83 39.70
CA SER A 12 7.15 -22.60 38.94
C SER A 12 8.37 -22.47 38.04
N VAL A 13 8.22 -22.90 36.80
CA VAL A 13 9.19 -22.56 35.74
C VAL A 13 9.10 -21.04 35.56
N LYS A 14 10.04 -20.31 36.17
CA LYS A 14 10.27 -18.90 35.82
C LYS A 14 10.55 -18.89 34.31
N LYS A 15 9.58 -18.43 33.50
CA LYS A 15 9.84 -18.08 32.10
C LYS A 15 11.04 -17.13 32.15
N LYS A 16 12.21 -17.57 31.69
CA LYS A 16 13.31 -16.68 31.39
C LYS A 16 12.76 -15.71 30.33
N SER A 17 12.58 -14.45 30.67
CA SER A 17 12.29 -13.42 29.71
C SER A 17 13.43 -13.42 28.70
N ILE A 18 13.12 -13.80 27.46
CA ILE A 18 14.06 -13.61 26.34
C ILE A 18 14.32 -12.10 26.31
N PRO A 19 15.59 -11.66 26.26
CA PRO A 19 15.88 -10.24 26.15
C PRO A 19 15.09 -9.65 24.98
N HIS A 20 14.44 -8.52 25.19
CA HIS A 20 13.72 -7.82 24.13
C HIS A 20 14.75 -7.44 23.04
N ILE A 21 14.67 -8.10 21.90
CA ILE A 21 15.51 -7.78 20.76
C ILE A 21 14.86 -6.56 20.11
N ASP A 22 15.57 -5.46 20.05
CA ASP A 22 15.15 -4.26 19.31
C ASP A 22 14.90 -4.62 17.84
N GLN A 23 13.65 -4.53 17.41
CA GLN A 23 13.21 -4.84 16.06
C GLN A 23 12.85 -3.55 15.34
N THR A 24 13.86 -2.80 14.91
CA THR A 24 13.60 -1.65 14.02
C THR A 24 13.19 -2.15 12.65
N ARG A 25 11.93 -1.95 12.28
CA ARG A 25 11.42 -2.26 10.94
C ARG A 25 11.91 -1.22 9.95
N LYS A 26 12.40 -1.70 8.83
CA LYS A 26 13.01 -0.86 7.80
C LYS A 26 11.98 -0.48 6.75
N MET A 27 12.19 0.65 6.07
CA MET A 27 11.46 1.01 4.85
C MET A 27 11.76 0.00 3.74
N PHE A 28 10.85 -0.10 2.77
CA PHE A 28 11.03 -0.96 1.59
C PHE A 28 11.18 -0.09 0.35
N ILE A 29 12.38 0.01 -0.20
CA ILE A 29 12.71 0.90 -1.33
C ILE A 29 13.56 0.14 -2.34
N GLY A 30 13.14 0.14 -3.60
CA GLY A 30 13.87 -0.50 -4.67
C GLY A 30 13.92 -2.03 -4.57
N GLY A 31 12.91 -2.64 -3.96
CA GLY A 31 12.87 -4.09 -3.73
C GLY A 31 13.72 -4.56 -2.55
N THR A 32 14.22 -3.67 -1.72
CA THR A 32 15.07 -4.01 -0.57
C THR A 32 14.68 -3.25 0.68
N GLN A 33 14.96 -3.84 1.83
CA GLN A 33 14.80 -3.17 3.11
C GLN A 33 15.91 -2.15 3.34
N LYS A 34 15.56 -0.89 3.60
CA LYS A 34 16.51 0.21 3.85
C LYS A 34 16.19 0.92 5.15
N ARG A 35 17.24 1.27 5.89
CA ARG A 35 17.11 2.20 7.02
C ARG A 35 16.88 3.61 6.47
N GLY A 36 16.22 4.48 7.24
CA GLY A 36 16.11 5.89 6.91
C GLY A 36 17.51 6.53 6.78
N ASP A 37 17.66 7.41 5.80
CA ASP A 37 18.94 8.09 5.54
C ASP A 37 19.48 8.84 6.77
N SER A 38 18.59 9.40 7.59
CA SER A 38 18.95 10.08 8.83
C SER A 38 19.41 9.14 9.95
N GLY A 39 19.19 7.83 9.84
CA GLY A 39 19.42 6.87 10.90
C GLY A 39 18.43 6.93 12.07
N HIS A 40 17.46 7.86 12.04
CA HIS A 40 16.45 7.99 13.08
C HIS A 40 15.34 6.98 12.93
N SER A 41 14.71 6.63 14.05
CA SER A 41 13.53 5.77 14.12
C SER A 41 12.39 6.45 14.91
N ILE A 42 11.19 5.94 14.72
CA ILE A 42 9.97 6.35 15.42
C ILE A 42 9.44 5.15 16.17
N GLY A 43 9.15 5.31 17.47
CA GLY A 43 8.47 4.31 18.29
C GLY A 43 7.01 4.17 17.88
N ILE A 44 6.53 2.93 17.80
CA ILE A 44 5.12 2.60 17.56
C ILE A 44 4.56 1.99 18.83
N PHE A 45 3.42 2.52 19.26
CA PHE A 45 2.82 2.19 20.53
C PHE A 45 1.49 1.45 20.33
N ASP A 46 1.20 0.54 21.26
CA ASP A 46 -0.09 -0.15 21.30
C ASP A 46 -1.19 0.67 22.01
N ASN A 47 -2.35 0.04 22.20
CA ASN A 47 -3.50 0.62 22.90
C ASN A 47 -3.21 0.90 24.39
N GLN A 48 -2.20 0.27 24.97
CA GLN A 48 -1.78 0.43 26.37
C GLN A 48 -0.66 1.47 26.50
N ARG A 49 -0.24 2.08 25.37
CA ARG A 49 0.90 3.00 25.24
C ARG A 49 2.26 2.35 25.54
N GLU A 50 2.35 1.05 25.36
CA GLU A 50 3.62 0.33 25.39
C GLU A 50 4.24 0.34 24.00
N GLU A 51 5.55 0.56 23.92
CA GLU A 51 6.27 0.52 22.65
C GLU A 51 6.42 -0.92 22.19
N ILE A 52 5.77 -1.24 21.06
CA ILE A 52 5.75 -2.59 20.49
C ILE A 52 6.77 -2.78 19.37
N ALA A 53 7.19 -1.71 18.74
CA ALA A 53 8.18 -1.73 17.66
C ALA A 53 8.71 -0.32 17.39
N THR A 54 9.81 -0.27 16.62
CA THR A 54 10.28 0.96 15.99
C THR A 54 10.25 0.83 14.47
N VAL A 55 10.04 1.94 13.77
CA VAL A 55 10.13 2.02 12.30
C VAL A 55 11.14 3.08 11.90
N GLY A 56 11.74 2.93 10.74
CA GLY A 56 12.64 3.96 10.20
C GLY A 56 11.89 5.29 9.99
N ARG A 57 12.50 6.43 10.39
CA ARG A 57 12.00 7.76 10.07
C ARG A 57 12.58 8.21 8.74
N GLY A 58 11.75 8.13 7.70
CA GLY A 58 12.08 8.61 6.36
C GLY A 58 12.18 10.13 6.30
N ASN A 59 12.90 10.59 5.32
CA ASN A 59 13.12 12.01 5.06
C ASN A 59 13.00 12.32 3.54
N ARG A 60 13.33 13.56 3.15
CA ARG A 60 13.30 14.01 1.74
C ARG A 60 14.16 13.15 0.81
N LYS A 61 15.30 12.65 1.28
CA LYS A 61 16.20 11.83 0.47
C LYS A 61 15.62 10.43 0.26
N ASP A 62 14.95 9.87 1.27
CA ASP A 62 14.30 8.57 1.15
C ASP A 62 13.16 8.62 0.13
N ILE A 63 12.35 9.69 0.11
CA ILE A 63 11.32 9.91 -0.92
C ILE A 63 11.98 9.99 -2.31
N ARG A 64 13.04 10.79 -2.48
CA ARG A 64 13.75 10.88 -3.78
C ARG A 64 14.31 9.54 -4.22
N ASN A 65 14.94 8.80 -3.32
CA ASN A 65 15.46 7.46 -3.61
C ASN A 65 14.34 6.49 -4.05
N ALA A 66 13.17 6.57 -3.41
CA ALA A 66 12.00 5.76 -3.76
C ALA A 66 11.46 6.11 -5.16
N VAL A 67 11.35 7.41 -5.47
CA VAL A 67 10.91 7.89 -6.79
C VAL A 67 11.93 7.52 -7.88
N GLU A 68 13.22 7.69 -7.62
CA GLU A 68 14.26 7.28 -8.57
C GLU A 68 14.24 5.76 -8.83
N ALA A 69 14.06 4.96 -7.79
CA ALA A 69 13.94 3.51 -7.93
C ALA A 69 12.73 3.14 -8.78
N ALA A 70 11.56 3.74 -8.52
CA ALA A 70 10.34 3.51 -9.29
C ALA A 70 10.50 3.93 -10.76
N ASN A 71 11.21 5.03 -11.05
CA ASN A 71 11.43 5.47 -12.42
C ASN A 71 12.41 4.60 -13.21
N LYS A 72 13.44 4.07 -12.55
CA LYS A 72 14.44 3.20 -13.19
C LYS A 72 13.89 1.83 -13.54
N GLN A 73 12.89 1.34 -12.81
CA GLN A 73 12.36 -0.01 -12.93
C GLN A 73 11.00 -0.01 -13.65
N MET A 74 11.03 -0.27 -14.95
CA MET A 74 9.82 -0.35 -15.77
C MET A 74 9.18 -1.74 -15.80
N ASN A 75 9.81 -2.75 -15.17
CA ASN A 75 9.41 -4.15 -15.29
C ASN A 75 7.93 -4.37 -14.96
N TRP A 76 7.40 -3.76 -13.89
CA TRP A 76 6.00 -3.90 -13.54
C TRP A 76 5.04 -3.38 -14.62
N THR A 77 5.32 -2.18 -15.12
CA THR A 77 4.51 -1.54 -16.17
C THR A 77 4.54 -2.33 -17.50
N MET A 78 5.68 -2.97 -17.79
CA MET A 78 5.87 -3.75 -19.03
C MET A 78 5.28 -5.17 -18.95
N LEU A 79 4.91 -5.66 -17.78
CA LEU A 79 4.21 -6.94 -17.66
C LEU A 79 2.86 -6.91 -18.36
N SER A 80 2.47 -8.03 -18.94
CA SER A 80 1.10 -8.21 -19.43
C SER A 80 0.11 -8.10 -18.26
N SER A 81 -1.12 -7.69 -18.56
CA SER A 81 -2.20 -7.61 -17.57
C SER A 81 -2.42 -8.95 -16.86
N HIS A 82 -2.32 -10.05 -17.61
CA HIS A 82 -2.43 -11.42 -17.08
C HIS A 82 -1.29 -11.75 -16.10
N ALA A 83 -0.04 -11.41 -16.44
CA ALA A 83 1.09 -11.63 -15.54
C ALA A 83 0.97 -10.82 -14.24
N ARG A 84 0.48 -9.56 -14.33
CA ARG A 84 0.17 -8.76 -13.14
C ARG A 84 -0.92 -9.41 -12.29
N ALA A 85 -1.99 -9.92 -12.92
CA ALA A 85 -3.04 -10.65 -12.21
C ALA A 85 -2.48 -11.84 -11.42
N GLN A 86 -1.63 -12.67 -12.04
CA GLN A 86 -1.01 -13.83 -11.39
C GLN A 86 -0.19 -13.43 -10.16
N ILE A 87 0.68 -12.42 -10.29
CA ILE A 87 1.49 -11.92 -9.16
C ILE A 87 0.59 -11.40 -8.04
N MET A 88 -0.49 -10.69 -8.36
CA MET A 88 -1.43 -10.18 -7.37
C MET A 88 -2.20 -11.32 -6.65
N PHE A 89 -2.52 -12.41 -7.35
CA PHE A 89 -3.05 -13.63 -6.70
C PHE A 89 -2.02 -14.25 -5.75
N TYR A 90 -0.73 -14.32 -6.12
CA TYR A 90 0.32 -14.81 -5.23
C TYR A 90 0.48 -13.93 -3.98
N ILE A 91 0.33 -12.60 -4.11
CA ILE A 91 0.29 -11.70 -2.93
C ILE A 91 -0.86 -12.10 -2.00
N ALA A 92 -2.06 -12.37 -2.54
CA ALA A 92 -3.20 -12.76 -1.72
C ALA A 92 -2.99 -14.12 -1.04
N GLU A 93 -2.47 -15.11 -1.77
CA GLU A 93 -2.16 -16.44 -1.24
C GLU A 93 -1.10 -16.37 -0.13
N ASN A 94 0.01 -15.68 -0.37
CA ASN A 94 1.08 -15.54 0.61
C ASN A 94 0.65 -14.73 1.84
N LEU A 95 -0.22 -13.72 1.67
CA LEU A 95 -0.82 -13.00 2.79
C LEU A 95 -1.72 -13.92 3.60
N SER A 96 -2.53 -14.77 2.96
CA SER A 96 -3.44 -15.68 3.65
C SER A 96 -2.72 -16.64 4.60
N GLN A 97 -1.51 -17.07 4.24
CA GLN A 97 -0.68 -17.95 5.08
C GLN A 97 -0.16 -17.25 6.35
N ARG A 98 -0.17 -15.93 6.38
CA ARG A 98 0.28 -15.12 7.53
C ARG A 98 -0.87 -14.52 8.35
N ARG A 99 -2.06 -15.10 8.21
CA ARG A 99 -3.30 -14.63 8.82
C ARG A 99 -3.16 -14.31 10.32
N ASP A 100 -2.70 -15.27 11.09
CA ASP A 100 -2.63 -15.13 12.55
C ASP A 100 -1.67 -14.02 12.97
N TYR A 101 -0.57 -13.85 12.24
CA TYR A 101 0.38 -12.77 12.47
C TYR A 101 -0.26 -11.40 12.29
N PHE A 102 -0.91 -11.16 11.14
CA PHE A 102 -1.53 -9.87 10.85
C PHE A 102 -2.73 -9.58 11.75
N ILE A 103 -3.55 -10.58 12.08
CA ILE A 103 -4.65 -10.42 13.04
C ILE A 103 -4.11 -10.03 14.41
N SER A 104 -3.05 -10.69 14.89
CA SER A 104 -2.39 -10.35 16.15
C SER A 104 -1.84 -8.92 16.13
N LEU A 105 -1.19 -8.53 15.03
CA LEU A 105 -0.66 -7.19 14.85
C LEU A 105 -1.77 -6.13 14.87
N LEU A 106 -2.85 -6.35 14.13
CA LEU A 106 -4.00 -5.44 14.06
C LEU A 106 -4.73 -5.32 15.41
N SER A 107 -4.70 -6.36 16.24
CA SER A 107 -5.29 -6.35 17.58
C SER A 107 -4.57 -5.42 18.57
N SER A 108 -3.35 -4.99 18.26
CA SER A 108 -2.57 -4.10 19.13
C SER A 108 -2.90 -2.61 18.94
N THR A 109 -3.72 -2.25 17.95
CA THR A 109 -4.07 -0.86 17.67
C THR A 109 -5.57 -0.58 17.73
N SER A 110 -5.97 0.59 18.22
CA SER A 110 -7.36 1.08 18.18
C SER A 110 -7.80 1.57 16.79
N LEU A 111 -6.87 1.69 15.85
CA LEU A 111 -7.17 2.10 14.48
C LEU A 111 -7.83 0.98 13.66
N CYS A 112 -7.77 -0.25 14.17
CA CYS A 112 -8.49 -1.41 13.67
C CYS A 112 -9.60 -1.79 14.67
N GLN A 113 -10.87 -1.71 14.24
CA GLN A 113 -12.01 -2.05 15.11
C GLN A 113 -12.24 -3.56 15.23
N ASN A 114 -12.04 -4.28 14.13
CA ASN A 114 -12.20 -5.75 14.07
C ASN A 114 -11.07 -6.36 13.23
N PRO A 115 -10.00 -6.84 13.86
CA PRO A 115 -8.82 -7.39 13.19
C PRO A 115 -9.14 -8.53 12.21
N LEU A 116 -10.05 -9.42 12.59
CA LEU A 116 -10.45 -10.54 11.76
C LEU A 116 -11.16 -10.06 10.48
N GLN A 117 -12.13 -9.16 10.64
CA GLN A 117 -12.88 -8.62 9.52
C GLN A 117 -12.00 -7.76 8.61
N GLU A 118 -11.08 -6.97 9.19
CA GLU A 118 -10.14 -6.17 8.40
C GLU A 118 -9.24 -7.05 7.55
N PHE A 119 -8.72 -8.14 8.13
CA PHE A 119 -7.88 -9.09 7.41
C PHE A 119 -8.65 -9.79 6.28
N ASP A 120 -9.86 -10.31 6.56
CA ASP A 120 -10.68 -11.01 5.57
C ASP A 120 -11.08 -10.06 4.43
N THR A 121 -11.46 -8.82 4.74
CA THR A 121 -11.73 -7.79 3.74
C THR A 121 -10.48 -7.47 2.90
N THR A 122 -9.30 -7.42 3.52
CA THR A 122 -8.03 -7.20 2.81
C THR A 122 -7.78 -8.27 1.76
N LEU A 123 -7.98 -9.54 2.10
CA LEU A 123 -7.87 -10.65 1.15
C LEU A 123 -8.88 -10.54 0.01
N GLU A 124 -10.14 -10.25 0.34
CA GLU A 124 -11.19 -10.05 -0.66
C GLU A 124 -10.83 -8.94 -1.64
N ARG A 125 -10.26 -7.83 -1.16
CA ARG A 125 -9.81 -6.72 -2.02
C ARG A 125 -8.67 -7.13 -2.94
N LEU A 126 -7.68 -7.86 -2.44
CA LEU A 126 -6.59 -8.38 -3.27
C LEU A 126 -7.12 -9.27 -4.39
N PHE A 127 -7.97 -10.25 -4.07
CA PHE A 127 -8.60 -11.12 -5.08
C PHE A 127 -9.45 -10.31 -6.07
N THR A 128 -10.19 -9.33 -5.59
CA THR A 128 -11.01 -8.46 -6.44
C THR A 128 -10.14 -7.72 -7.45
N PHE A 129 -9.09 -7.01 -7.02
CA PHE A 129 -8.22 -6.24 -7.94
C PHE A 129 -7.35 -7.15 -8.82
N ALA A 130 -6.89 -8.30 -8.31
CA ALA A 130 -6.21 -9.31 -9.12
C ALA A 130 -7.11 -9.78 -10.28
N SER A 131 -8.39 -10.04 -10.00
CA SER A 131 -9.35 -10.46 -11.03
C SER A 131 -9.67 -9.35 -12.04
N TRP A 132 -9.53 -8.08 -11.68
CA TRP A 132 -9.74 -6.94 -12.58
C TRP A 132 -8.52 -6.60 -13.43
N ALA A 133 -7.32 -7.05 -13.07
CA ALA A 133 -6.08 -6.64 -13.72
C ALA A 133 -6.06 -6.93 -15.23
N ASP A 134 -6.68 -8.02 -15.66
CA ASP A 134 -6.79 -8.42 -17.07
C ASP A 134 -8.21 -8.22 -17.65
N LYS A 135 -9.11 -7.55 -16.93
CA LYS A 135 -10.52 -7.36 -17.33
C LYS A 135 -10.97 -5.91 -17.34
N PHE A 136 -10.15 -5.00 -16.86
CA PHE A 136 -10.41 -3.56 -16.94
C PHE A 136 -9.92 -3.02 -18.29
N ASP A 137 -10.62 -3.44 -19.35
CA ASP A 137 -10.26 -3.15 -20.73
C ASP A 137 -10.67 -1.73 -21.16
N GLY A 138 -10.16 -1.35 -22.34
CA GLY A 138 -10.65 -0.21 -23.08
C GLY A 138 -12.03 -0.44 -23.68
N VAL A 139 -12.53 0.59 -24.34
CA VAL A 139 -13.81 0.57 -25.06
C VAL A 139 -13.66 1.08 -26.48
N VAL A 140 -14.52 0.61 -27.37
CA VAL A 140 -14.66 1.17 -28.71
C VAL A 140 -15.78 2.21 -28.67
N HIS A 141 -15.47 3.44 -29.06
CA HIS A 141 -16.45 4.52 -29.14
C HIS A 141 -16.98 4.70 -30.56
N GLN A 142 -18.28 4.90 -30.66
CA GLN A 142 -18.89 5.38 -31.89
C GLN A 142 -18.69 6.88 -31.97
N ALA A 143 -17.89 7.34 -32.94
CA ALA A 143 -17.66 8.74 -33.20
C ALA A 143 -18.44 9.18 -34.45
N PRO A 144 -18.90 10.45 -34.56
CA PRO A 144 -19.62 10.96 -35.70
C PRO A 144 -18.70 11.26 -36.90
N ILE A 145 -17.67 10.47 -37.09
CA ILE A 145 -16.66 10.55 -38.15
C ILE A 145 -16.42 9.17 -38.74
N ARG A 146 -15.87 9.07 -39.93
CA ARG A 146 -15.47 7.81 -40.58
C ARG A 146 -14.19 7.26 -39.95
N ALA A 147 -14.25 6.87 -38.67
CA ALA A 147 -13.15 6.29 -37.91
C ALA A 147 -13.65 5.37 -36.82
N ASN A 148 -12.85 4.34 -36.49
CA ASN A 148 -12.97 3.62 -35.25
C ASN A 148 -12.17 4.36 -34.17
N THR A 149 -12.79 4.68 -33.07
CA THR A 149 -12.13 5.28 -31.90
C THR A 149 -12.02 4.25 -30.80
N ILE A 150 -10.79 3.92 -30.45
CA ILE A 150 -10.48 2.96 -29.40
C ILE A 150 -9.93 3.75 -28.20
N ALA A 151 -10.55 3.62 -27.04
CA ALA A 151 -10.06 4.16 -25.79
C ALA A 151 -9.39 3.06 -24.98
N LEU A 152 -8.10 3.15 -24.77
CA LEU A 152 -7.31 2.20 -23.98
C LEU A 152 -7.03 2.79 -22.60
N ASN A 153 -7.09 1.93 -21.56
CA ASN A 153 -6.65 2.29 -20.22
C ASN A 153 -5.15 2.04 -20.11
N GLU A 154 -4.38 3.09 -19.88
CA GLU A 154 -2.94 3.04 -19.63
C GLU A 154 -2.65 3.42 -18.17
N PRO A 155 -1.56 2.93 -17.55
CA PRO A 155 -1.17 3.39 -16.21
C PRO A 155 -0.91 4.89 -16.20
N VAL A 156 -1.18 5.54 -15.08
CA VAL A 156 -0.78 6.93 -14.84
C VAL A 156 0.74 7.06 -14.87
N GLY A 157 1.44 6.10 -14.26
CA GLY A 157 2.90 6.06 -14.23
C GLY A 157 3.44 5.81 -12.82
N VAL A 158 4.21 6.74 -12.29
CA VAL A 158 4.68 6.74 -10.91
C VAL A 158 3.67 7.45 -10.02
N MET A 159 3.08 6.74 -9.08
CA MET A 159 2.04 7.27 -8.21
C MET A 159 2.51 7.36 -6.76
N GLY A 160 2.31 8.53 -6.16
CA GLY A 160 2.40 8.73 -4.72
C GLY A 160 1.06 8.40 -4.05
N ILE A 161 1.08 7.58 -3.01
CA ILE A 161 -0.12 7.23 -2.24
C ILE A 161 0.12 7.55 -0.77
N ILE A 162 -0.73 8.40 -0.20
CA ILE A 162 -0.73 8.76 1.21
C ILE A 162 -1.90 8.04 1.85
N CYS A 163 -1.61 7.08 2.73
CA CYS A 163 -2.63 6.26 3.36
C CYS A 163 -3.23 6.95 4.60
N PRO A 164 -4.49 6.63 4.94
CA PRO A 164 -5.11 7.08 6.18
C PRO A 164 -4.59 6.25 7.37
N ASP A 165 -4.90 6.69 8.58
CA ASP A 165 -4.62 5.93 9.79
C ASP A 165 -5.64 4.82 10.05
N LEU A 166 -6.90 5.03 9.66
CA LEU A 166 -7.99 4.09 9.92
C LEU A 166 -7.86 2.84 9.04
N ALA A 167 -8.08 1.67 9.64
CA ALA A 167 -7.96 0.36 9.00
C ALA A 167 -6.62 0.20 8.26
N PRO A 168 -5.50 0.20 8.99
CA PRO A 168 -4.15 0.40 8.43
C PRO A 168 -3.69 -0.67 7.44
N LEU A 169 -4.24 -1.88 7.51
CA LEU A 169 -3.98 -2.93 6.52
C LEU A 169 -4.94 -2.85 5.33
N ALA A 170 -6.25 -2.77 5.60
CA ALA A 170 -7.26 -2.78 4.55
C ALA A 170 -7.19 -1.54 3.66
N SER A 171 -6.99 -0.36 4.23
CA SER A 171 -6.82 0.88 3.46
C SER A 171 -5.56 0.83 2.60
N PHE A 172 -4.43 0.44 3.19
CA PHE A 172 -3.16 0.31 2.47
C PHE A 172 -3.28 -0.65 1.29
N ILE A 173 -3.75 -1.87 1.53
CA ILE A 173 -3.87 -2.90 0.48
C ILE A 173 -4.88 -2.49 -0.59
N THR A 174 -6.03 -1.93 -0.22
CA THR A 174 -7.03 -1.49 -1.20
C THR A 174 -6.44 -0.45 -2.18
N LEU A 175 -5.72 0.53 -1.66
CA LEU A 175 -5.14 1.60 -2.47
C LEU A 175 -4.02 1.10 -3.37
N ILE A 176 -3.09 0.32 -2.82
CA ILE A 176 -1.97 -0.20 -3.62
C ILE A 176 -2.44 -1.23 -4.66
N ALA A 177 -3.38 -2.12 -4.30
CA ALA A 177 -3.84 -3.16 -5.22
C ALA A 177 -4.58 -2.56 -6.43
N ALA A 178 -5.41 -1.54 -6.21
CA ALA A 178 -6.08 -0.83 -7.30
C ALA A 178 -5.08 -0.15 -8.26
N ALA A 179 -4.04 0.48 -7.73
CA ALA A 179 -3.04 1.16 -8.54
C ALA A 179 -2.08 0.17 -9.25
N LEU A 180 -1.65 -0.90 -8.57
CA LEU A 180 -0.81 -1.95 -9.15
C LEU A 180 -1.51 -2.70 -10.28
N CYS A 181 -2.80 -2.99 -10.10
CA CYS A 181 -3.65 -3.64 -11.10
C CYS A 181 -3.52 -2.99 -12.48
N GLN A 182 -3.45 -1.66 -12.54
CA GLN A 182 -3.31 -0.90 -13.78
C GLN A 182 -1.86 -0.78 -14.28
N GLY A 183 -0.87 -1.30 -13.56
CA GLY A 183 0.54 -1.27 -13.96
C GLY A 183 1.32 -0.05 -13.47
N ASN A 184 0.79 0.70 -12.51
CA ASN A 184 1.51 1.82 -11.89
C ASN A 184 2.63 1.33 -10.97
N ARG A 185 3.61 2.19 -10.75
CA ARG A 185 4.71 2.01 -9.80
C ARG A 185 4.50 2.98 -8.63
N LEU A 186 4.64 2.50 -7.41
CA LEU A 186 4.09 3.15 -6.25
C LEU A 186 5.17 3.64 -5.29
N ILE A 187 4.98 4.86 -4.79
CA ILE A 187 5.62 5.38 -3.58
C ILE A 187 4.52 5.55 -2.54
N VAL A 188 4.55 4.74 -1.49
CA VAL A 188 3.49 4.70 -0.50
C VAL A 188 3.99 5.23 0.83
N ILE A 189 3.29 6.23 1.35
CA ILE A 189 3.44 6.71 2.71
C ILE A 189 2.28 6.07 3.50
N PRO A 190 2.56 5.04 4.33
CA PRO A 190 1.51 4.32 5.07
C PRO A 190 0.96 5.18 6.22
N SER A 191 0.04 4.62 7.00
CA SER A 191 -0.45 5.23 8.24
C SER A 191 0.70 5.83 9.05
N GLU A 192 0.55 7.09 9.49
CA GLU A 192 1.57 7.74 10.33
C GLU A 192 1.63 7.10 11.72
N ASN A 193 0.48 6.74 12.27
CA ASN A 193 0.35 6.25 13.64
C ASN A 193 0.60 4.74 13.74
N PHE A 194 0.28 3.95 12.71
CA PHE A 194 0.46 2.49 12.74
C PHE A 194 0.92 1.93 11.40
N PRO A 195 2.16 2.19 10.98
CA PRO A 195 2.69 1.75 9.69
C PRO A 195 3.09 0.26 9.63
N LEU A 196 3.05 -0.46 10.77
CA LEU A 196 3.58 -1.81 10.88
C LEU A 196 3.00 -2.80 9.88
N PRO A 197 1.66 -2.86 9.65
CA PRO A 197 1.10 -3.79 8.68
C PRO A 197 1.64 -3.56 7.27
N ALA A 198 1.77 -2.30 6.86
CA ALA A 198 2.28 -1.94 5.54
C ALA A 198 3.75 -2.32 5.36
N VAL A 199 4.57 -2.08 6.40
CA VAL A 199 6.00 -2.40 6.34
C VAL A 199 6.22 -3.91 6.31
N ASP A 200 5.47 -4.68 7.12
CA ASP A 200 5.64 -6.13 7.22
C ASP A 200 5.14 -6.87 5.96
N MET A 201 4.42 -6.18 5.05
CA MET A 201 4.08 -6.70 3.71
C MET A 201 5.30 -6.92 2.81
N TYR A 202 6.48 -6.35 3.12
CA TYR A 202 7.66 -6.49 2.25
C TYR A 202 8.02 -7.96 1.96
N GLN A 203 7.89 -8.85 2.96
CA GLN A 203 8.20 -10.28 2.78
C GLN A 203 7.20 -10.96 1.83
N ILE A 204 5.94 -10.51 1.86
CA ILE A 204 4.89 -11.02 0.98
C ILE A 204 5.17 -10.56 -0.46
N PHE A 205 5.54 -9.30 -0.66
CA PHE A 205 5.91 -8.80 -1.99
C PHE A 205 7.12 -9.50 -2.57
N ASP A 206 8.15 -9.71 -1.74
CA ASP A 206 9.38 -10.39 -2.13
C ASP A 206 9.15 -11.86 -2.51
N THR A 207 8.30 -12.57 -1.74
CA THR A 207 7.96 -13.97 -1.99
C THR A 207 6.87 -14.17 -3.05
N SER A 208 6.27 -13.10 -3.57
CA SER A 208 5.23 -13.14 -4.60
C SER A 208 5.71 -12.66 -5.97
N ASP A 209 7.02 -12.64 -6.19
CA ASP A 209 7.65 -12.23 -7.45
C ASP A 209 7.30 -10.79 -7.88
N VAL A 210 6.97 -9.90 -6.94
CA VAL A 210 6.76 -8.48 -7.25
C VAL A 210 8.10 -7.86 -7.66
N PRO A 211 8.21 -7.31 -8.89
CA PRO A 211 9.46 -6.70 -9.33
C PRO A 211 9.92 -5.60 -8.36
N GLY A 212 11.21 -5.59 -8.06
CA GLY A 212 11.79 -4.56 -7.21
C GLY A 212 11.42 -3.16 -7.68
N ALA A 213 11.07 -2.28 -6.75
CA ALA A 213 10.64 -0.91 -6.99
C ALA A 213 9.24 -0.72 -7.63
N ALA A 214 8.48 -1.78 -7.92
CA ALA A 214 7.05 -1.65 -8.23
C ALA A 214 6.28 -1.03 -7.06
N ILE A 215 6.69 -1.38 -5.84
CA ILE A 215 6.16 -0.84 -4.58
C ILE A 215 7.34 -0.32 -3.75
N ASN A 216 7.24 0.93 -3.32
CA ASN A 216 8.20 1.53 -2.39
C ASN A 216 7.43 2.07 -1.18
N ILE A 217 7.83 1.69 0.03
CA ILE A 217 7.18 2.07 1.28
C ILE A 217 8.13 2.94 2.07
N VAL A 218 7.73 4.19 2.32
CA VAL A 218 8.50 5.17 3.07
C VAL A 218 7.70 5.56 4.32
N THR A 219 8.18 5.13 5.48
CA THR A 219 7.60 5.46 6.78
C THR A 219 8.15 6.78 7.31
N GLY A 220 7.36 7.53 8.03
CA GLY A 220 7.79 8.80 8.63
C GLY A 220 6.62 9.73 8.92
N LYS A 221 6.97 10.96 9.31
CA LYS A 221 5.97 11.99 9.54
C LYS A 221 5.40 12.51 8.22
N HIS A 222 4.08 12.50 8.10
CA HIS A 222 3.38 12.92 6.88
C HIS A 222 3.74 14.36 6.48
N ASN A 223 3.85 15.28 7.43
CA ASN A 223 4.23 16.67 7.17
C ASN A 223 5.65 16.83 6.59
N GLU A 224 6.55 15.89 6.82
CA GLU A 224 7.92 15.91 6.30
C GLU A 224 8.03 15.27 4.91
N LEU A 225 7.21 14.25 4.63
CA LEU A 225 7.31 13.43 3.43
C LEU A 225 6.43 13.95 2.28
N ILE A 226 5.22 14.42 2.58
CA ILE A 226 4.19 14.77 1.58
C ILE A 226 4.67 15.89 0.66
N ASN A 227 5.27 16.96 1.19
CA ASN A 227 5.71 18.08 0.37
C ASN A 227 6.75 17.63 -0.67
N THR A 228 7.75 16.82 -0.23
CA THR A 228 8.77 16.32 -1.15
C THR A 228 8.19 15.40 -2.23
N LEU A 229 7.21 14.55 -1.88
CA LEU A 229 6.52 13.68 -2.82
C LEU A 229 5.73 14.52 -3.83
N SER A 230 5.04 15.56 -3.36
CA SER A 230 4.18 16.43 -4.18
C SER A 230 4.98 17.35 -5.11
N GLU A 231 6.15 17.83 -4.69
CA GLU A 231 7.04 18.67 -5.49
C GLU A 231 7.83 17.87 -6.55
N HIS A 232 7.91 16.53 -6.41
CA HIS A 232 8.82 15.75 -7.25
C HIS A 232 8.30 15.62 -8.69
N ASN A 233 9.04 16.14 -9.68
CA ASN A 233 8.62 16.17 -11.09
C ASN A 233 8.41 14.81 -11.74
N SER A 234 9.05 13.76 -11.25
CA SER A 234 8.92 12.39 -11.77
C SER A 234 7.84 11.58 -11.05
N VAL A 235 6.93 12.23 -10.36
CA VAL A 235 5.69 11.65 -9.83
C VAL A 235 4.55 12.14 -10.73
N ASP A 236 3.81 11.21 -11.33
CA ASP A 236 2.78 11.48 -12.33
C ASP A 236 1.38 11.63 -11.72
N GLY A 237 1.16 11.03 -10.56
CA GLY A 237 -0.12 11.12 -9.85
C GLY A 237 0.05 11.04 -8.34
N ILE A 238 -0.88 11.65 -7.60
CA ILE A 238 -0.94 11.60 -6.14
C ILE A 238 -2.35 11.27 -5.68
N TRP A 239 -2.45 10.25 -4.86
CA TRP A 239 -3.64 9.93 -4.09
C TRP A 239 -3.42 10.31 -2.63
N ASN A 240 -4.15 11.30 -2.16
CA ASN A 240 -4.16 11.68 -0.77
C ASN A 240 -5.41 11.13 -0.07
N PHE A 241 -5.22 10.08 0.71
CA PHE A 241 -6.21 9.51 1.61
C PHE A 241 -5.86 9.75 3.08
N GLY A 242 -4.82 10.53 3.34
CA GLY A 242 -4.45 11.01 4.66
C GLY A 242 -5.36 12.12 5.20
N ASP A 243 -4.80 12.96 6.02
CA ASP A 243 -5.52 14.10 6.61
C ASP A 243 -5.76 15.19 5.56
N SER A 244 -6.99 15.71 5.51
CA SER A 244 -7.41 16.79 4.59
C SER A 244 -6.61 18.08 4.75
N LYS A 245 -5.96 18.30 5.89
CA LYS A 245 -5.10 19.49 6.12
C LYS A 245 -3.95 19.61 5.12
N TYR A 246 -3.55 18.51 4.47
CA TYR A 246 -2.47 18.50 3.48
C TYR A 246 -2.94 18.79 2.05
N GLU A 247 -4.25 18.81 1.77
CA GLU A 247 -4.83 18.91 0.43
C GLU A 247 -4.34 20.17 -0.30
N THR A 248 -4.50 21.35 0.29
CA THR A 248 -4.06 22.61 -0.31
C THR A 248 -2.56 22.64 -0.62
N ASN A 249 -1.73 22.07 0.27
CA ASN A 249 -0.29 22.02 0.05
C ASN A 249 0.09 21.08 -1.10
N ILE A 250 -0.60 19.93 -1.21
CA ILE A 250 -0.42 18.98 -2.29
C ILE A 250 -0.80 19.62 -3.63
N ASP A 251 -1.95 20.31 -3.68
CA ASP A 251 -2.45 20.99 -4.87
C ASP A 251 -1.43 22.02 -5.38
N ILE A 252 -0.97 22.92 -4.50
CA ILE A 252 0.01 23.95 -4.85
C ILE A 252 1.34 23.34 -5.31
N ALA A 253 1.86 22.35 -4.59
CA ALA A 253 3.15 21.74 -4.91
C ALA A 253 3.12 20.95 -6.22
N SER A 254 1.96 20.48 -6.63
CA SER A 254 1.78 19.63 -7.81
C SER A 254 1.54 20.39 -9.12
N VAL A 255 1.37 21.71 -9.08
CA VAL A 255 1.08 22.53 -10.28
C VAL A 255 2.20 22.46 -11.31
N SER A 256 3.45 22.31 -10.88
CA SER A 256 4.64 22.45 -11.73
C SER A 256 4.72 21.44 -12.88
N ASN A 257 4.13 20.25 -12.73
CA ASN A 257 4.18 19.16 -13.73
C ASN A 257 2.82 18.56 -14.09
N LEU A 258 1.72 19.23 -13.75
CA LEU A 258 0.35 18.82 -14.07
C LEU A 258 0.00 17.41 -13.58
N LYS A 259 0.45 17.02 -12.37
CA LYS A 259 0.13 15.72 -11.76
C LYS A 259 -1.37 15.49 -11.67
N GLN A 260 -1.78 14.24 -11.81
CA GLN A 260 -3.13 13.84 -11.48
C GLN A 260 -3.29 13.75 -9.96
N ILE A 261 -4.11 14.62 -9.37
CA ILE A 261 -4.36 14.64 -7.94
C ILE A 261 -5.75 14.11 -7.64
N TRP A 262 -5.84 13.30 -6.60
CA TRP A 262 -7.10 12.86 -6.04
C TRP A 262 -7.02 12.82 -4.52
N SER A 263 -7.76 13.70 -3.87
CA SER A 263 -7.80 13.83 -2.41
C SER A 263 -9.16 13.41 -1.86
N ILE A 264 -9.15 12.53 -0.87
CA ILE A 264 -10.30 12.16 -0.06
C ILE A 264 -9.79 11.98 1.37
N ASN A 265 -10.52 12.51 2.36
CA ASN A 265 -10.22 12.18 3.75
C ASN A 265 -10.53 10.70 4.01
N GLY A 266 -9.49 9.87 3.99
CA GLY A 266 -9.61 8.42 4.12
C GLY A 266 -10.08 7.96 5.51
N ASN A 267 -9.96 8.81 6.53
CA ASN A 267 -10.51 8.51 7.86
C ASN A 267 -12.04 8.56 7.90
N ASN A 268 -12.69 9.15 6.88
CA ASN A 268 -14.14 9.15 6.71
C ASN A 268 -14.64 8.00 5.82
N VAL A 269 -13.75 7.21 5.25
CA VAL A 269 -14.10 6.06 4.40
C VAL A 269 -14.28 4.82 5.27
N ASN A 270 -15.38 4.12 5.10
CA ASN A 270 -15.54 2.80 5.70
C ASN A 270 -14.80 1.75 4.87
N TRP A 271 -13.50 1.55 5.17
CA TRP A 271 -12.63 0.64 4.42
C TRP A 271 -13.07 -0.83 4.46
N ILE A 272 -13.84 -1.19 5.47
CA ILE A 272 -14.33 -2.56 5.63
C ILE A 272 -15.57 -2.81 4.76
N ASN A 273 -16.47 -1.82 4.71
CA ASN A 273 -17.74 -1.98 4.01
C ASN A 273 -18.09 -0.72 3.20
N TYR A 274 -17.49 -0.57 2.04
CA TYR A 274 -17.86 0.45 1.06
C TYR A 274 -18.55 -0.16 -0.17
N HIS A 275 -19.30 0.65 -0.89
CA HIS A 275 -20.02 0.19 -2.08
C HIS A 275 -19.04 -0.23 -3.20
N ALA A 276 -19.35 -1.32 -3.92
CA ALA A 276 -18.49 -1.90 -4.96
C ALA A 276 -18.13 -0.92 -6.11
N SER A 277 -18.93 0.14 -6.32
CA SER A 277 -18.61 1.21 -7.27
C SER A 277 -17.32 1.96 -6.93
N PHE A 278 -16.90 1.97 -5.65
CA PHE A 278 -15.64 2.59 -5.23
C PHE A 278 -14.44 1.85 -5.81
N ASN A 279 -14.48 0.52 -5.93
CA ASN A 279 -13.43 -0.24 -6.62
C ASN A 279 -13.26 0.22 -8.08
N LYS A 280 -14.38 0.43 -8.80
CA LYS A 280 -14.34 0.93 -10.19
C LYS A 280 -13.79 2.37 -10.26
N LEU A 281 -14.13 3.18 -9.26
CA LEU A 281 -13.59 4.55 -9.17
C LEU A 281 -12.08 4.53 -8.94
N LEU A 282 -11.58 3.67 -8.05
CA LEU A 282 -10.15 3.47 -7.81
C LEU A 282 -9.42 3.05 -9.11
N LEU A 283 -9.97 2.08 -9.84
CA LEU A 283 -9.41 1.64 -11.14
C LEU A 283 -9.37 2.79 -12.17
N ARG A 284 -10.43 3.58 -12.26
CA ARG A 284 -10.47 4.76 -13.17
C ARG A 284 -9.45 5.82 -12.79
N LYS A 285 -9.30 6.07 -11.49
CA LYS A 285 -8.34 7.08 -10.99
C LYS A 285 -6.88 6.62 -11.06
N SER A 286 -6.64 5.31 -11.17
CA SER A 286 -5.30 4.72 -11.35
C SER A 286 -4.92 4.54 -12.82
N SER A 287 -5.76 4.96 -13.76
CA SER A 287 -5.50 4.86 -15.19
C SER A 287 -5.75 6.18 -15.88
N GLN A 288 -5.12 6.36 -17.04
CA GLN A 288 -5.40 7.42 -17.99
C GLN A 288 -5.91 6.81 -19.31
N VAL A 289 -6.80 7.51 -19.97
CA VAL A 289 -7.39 7.05 -21.22
C VAL A 289 -6.60 7.58 -22.40
N LYS A 290 -6.09 6.66 -23.23
CA LYS A 290 -5.48 6.98 -24.52
C LYS A 290 -6.45 6.68 -25.63
N ASN A 291 -6.85 7.71 -26.36
CA ASN A 291 -7.72 7.57 -27.52
C ASN A 291 -6.91 7.37 -28.80
N ILE A 292 -7.22 6.29 -29.53
CA ILE A 292 -6.63 5.96 -30.82
C ILE A 292 -7.71 6.08 -31.88
N TRP A 293 -7.48 6.93 -32.89
CA TRP A 293 -8.40 7.17 -33.97
C TRP A 293 -7.88 6.50 -35.24
N ILE A 294 -8.65 5.55 -35.77
CA ILE A 294 -8.29 4.76 -36.96
C ILE A 294 -9.29 5.17 -38.05
N PRO A 295 -8.93 6.09 -38.94
CA PRO A 295 -9.80 6.44 -40.04
C PRO A 295 -9.98 5.26 -41.01
N TYR A 296 -11.17 5.09 -41.55
CA TYR A 296 -11.47 4.05 -42.53
C TYR A 296 -12.30 4.63 -43.69
N GLY A 297 -11.96 4.19 -44.87
CA GLY A 297 -12.70 4.42 -46.10
C GLY A 297 -12.73 5.86 -46.59
N GLU A 298 -12.64 6.02 -47.90
CA GLU A 298 -13.11 7.20 -48.60
C GLU A 298 -14.62 7.13 -48.81
#